data_52126177f165200889c8cb403a5463c8
#
_entry.id   52126177f165200889c8cb403a5463c8
#
_cell.length_a   1.000
_cell.length_b   1.000
_cell.length_c   1.000
_cell.angle_alpha   90.00
_cell.angle_beta   90.00
_cell.angle_gamma   90.00
#
_symmetry.space_group_name_H-M   'P 1'
#
loop_
_entity.id
_entity.type
_entity.pdbx_description
1 polymer ?
#
loop_
_entity_poly.entity_id
_entity_poly.type
_entity_poly.pdbx_seq_one_letter_code
_entity_poly.pdbx_strand_id
1 'polypeptide(L)'
;TVMGLWEAHRRYGKLKWGTLIAPAIALAKKGVPLSDDEAEAHADQKKLMGDDPAAMAIFFRPDGSPMQPGDMFRQTDLGWTLTQIAKKGPDGFYKGPVANRIVAGMKAGGGIITHQDLANYRPIVTAPIWSSYRGNRIAYMPPTASGVTVAEAMNILEQFPIKQMQWGSAENIHTLAEAVKIASSDRRFVGGAPDWR
;
A
#
# COMPACT_ATOMS: atom_id res chain seq x y z
N THR A 1 -4.71 -7.24 1.04
CA THR A 1 -3.40 -7.42 0.36
C THR A 1 -3.06 -8.90 0.17
N VAL A 2 -2.95 -9.73 1.23
CA VAL A 2 -2.46 -11.12 1.14
C VAL A 2 -3.25 -11.97 0.15
N MET A 3 -4.59 -11.98 0.24
CA MET A 3 -5.44 -12.75 -0.68
C MET A 3 -5.31 -12.28 -2.14
N GLY A 4 -5.20 -10.96 -2.37
CA GLY A 4 -5.04 -10.43 -3.73
C GLY A 4 -3.70 -10.85 -4.37
N LEU A 5 -2.60 -10.74 -3.60
CA LEU A 5 -1.28 -11.21 -4.05
C LEU A 5 -1.25 -12.72 -4.28
N TRP A 6 -1.92 -13.49 -3.41
CA TRP A 6 -2.06 -14.94 -3.61
C TRP A 6 -2.81 -15.27 -4.90
N GLU A 7 -3.92 -14.58 -5.17
CA GLU A 7 -4.71 -14.81 -6.39
C GLU A 7 -3.91 -14.47 -7.65
N ALA A 8 -3.16 -13.38 -7.64
CA ALA A 8 -2.24 -13.02 -8.72
C ALA A 8 -1.14 -14.06 -8.90
N HIS A 9 -0.53 -14.51 -7.79
CA HIS A 9 0.49 -15.57 -7.82
C HIS A 9 -0.07 -16.89 -8.35
N ARG A 10 -1.26 -17.29 -7.91
CA ARG A 10 -1.90 -18.54 -8.36
C ARG A 10 -2.14 -18.56 -9.87
N ARG A 11 -2.43 -17.39 -10.49
CA ARG A 11 -2.69 -17.26 -11.93
C ARG A 11 -1.42 -17.11 -12.75
N TYR A 12 -0.45 -16.36 -12.26
CA TYR A 12 0.68 -15.90 -13.04
C TYR A 12 2.04 -16.22 -12.43
N GLY A 13 2.09 -16.69 -11.18
CA GLY A 13 3.33 -16.98 -10.47
C GLY A 13 4.09 -18.19 -11.05
N LYS A 14 5.40 -18.04 -11.18
CA LYS A 14 6.30 -19.09 -11.66
C LYS A 14 7.13 -19.73 -10.53
N LEU A 15 7.49 -18.93 -9.52
CA LEU A 15 8.26 -19.41 -8.37
C LEU A 15 7.32 -19.89 -7.26
N LYS A 16 7.83 -20.74 -6.36
CA LYS A 16 7.06 -21.18 -5.18
C LYS A 16 6.74 -19.99 -4.28
N TRP A 17 5.52 -19.92 -3.76
CA TRP A 17 5.04 -18.84 -2.90
C TRP A 17 5.98 -18.52 -1.75
N GLY A 18 6.41 -19.53 -0.99
CA GLY A 18 7.33 -19.35 0.13
C GLY A 18 8.69 -18.78 -0.27
N THR A 19 9.19 -19.12 -1.48
CA THR A 19 10.43 -18.58 -2.01
C THR A 19 10.36 -17.08 -2.24
N LEU A 20 9.20 -16.58 -2.71
CA LEU A 20 8.99 -15.15 -2.95
C LEU A 20 8.92 -14.33 -1.65
N ILE A 21 8.43 -14.93 -0.56
CA ILE A 21 8.28 -14.26 0.72
C ILE A 21 9.56 -14.37 1.58
N ALA A 22 10.40 -15.36 1.33
CA ALA A 22 11.58 -15.65 2.16
C ALA A 22 12.52 -14.44 2.35
N PRO A 23 12.82 -13.60 1.35
CA PRO A 23 13.64 -12.41 1.53
C PRO A 23 13.03 -11.42 2.54
N ALA A 24 11.71 -11.16 2.44
CA ALA A 24 11.01 -10.27 3.35
C ALA A 24 11.00 -10.80 4.79
N ILE A 25 10.86 -12.12 4.97
CA ILE A 25 10.99 -12.77 6.29
C ILE A 25 12.41 -12.54 6.86
N ALA A 26 13.43 -12.68 6.04
CA ALA A 26 14.81 -12.50 6.46
C ALA A 26 15.06 -11.04 6.90
N LEU A 27 14.63 -10.07 6.11
CA LEU A 27 14.75 -8.64 6.42
C LEU A 27 14.01 -8.28 7.71
N ALA A 28 12.75 -8.72 7.86
CA ALA A 28 11.96 -8.43 9.05
C ALA A 28 12.59 -9.01 10.34
N LYS A 29 13.18 -10.22 10.26
CA LYS A 29 13.79 -10.88 11.42
C LYS A 29 15.20 -10.39 11.73
N LYS A 30 16.03 -10.20 10.71
CA LYS A 30 17.42 -9.72 10.89
C LYS A 30 17.45 -8.23 11.18
N GLY A 31 16.50 -7.49 10.65
CA GLY A 31 16.47 -6.04 10.63
C GLY A 31 17.25 -5.45 9.47
N VAL A 32 17.03 -4.18 9.25
CA VAL A 32 17.72 -3.34 8.27
C VAL A 32 18.18 -2.06 8.99
N PRO A 33 19.34 -1.52 8.66
CA PRO A 33 19.73 -0.21 9.18
C PRO A 33 18.83 0.85 8.58
N LEU A 34 18.30 1.75 9.39
CA LEU A 34 17.50 2.89 8.91
C LEU A 34 18.34 3.83 8.09
N SER A 35 17.79 4.33 6.99
CA SER A 35 18.30 5.50 6.28
C SER A 35 17.94 6.79 7.02
N ASP A 36 18.51 7.93 6.57
CA ASP A 36 18.20 9.26 7.10
C ASP A 36 16.70 9.56 6.94
N ASP A 37 16.16 9.36 5.74
CA ASP A 37 14.76 9.63 5.41
C ASP A 37 13.78 8.77 6.24
N GLU A 38 14.12 7.49 6.47
CA GLU A 38 13.28 6.58 7.28
C GLU A 38 13.30 6.98 8.76
N ALA A 39 14.46 7.36 9.29
CA ALA A 39 14.59 7.81 10.68
C ALA A 39 13.80 9.11 10.91
N GLU A 40 13.90 10.08 9.99
CA GLU A 40 13.13 11.31 10.02
C GLU A 40 11.62 11.04 9.94
N ALA A 41 11.19 10.19 9.00
CA ALA A 41 9.78 9.82 8.85
C ALA A 41 9.21 9.17 10.12
N HIS A 42 9.97 8.31 10.82
CA HIS A 42 9.54 7.73 12.09
C HIS A 42 9.42 8.81 13.18
N ALA A 43 10.38 9.73 13.27
CA ALA A 43 10.36 10.82 14.24
C ALA A 43 9.12 11.72 14.06
N ASP A 44 8.80 12.09 12.82
CA ASP A 44 7.65 12.92 12.48
C ASP A 44 6.31 12.27 12.83
N GLN A 45 6.23 10.94 12.74
CA GLN A 45 5.01 10.19 13.06
C GLN A 45 4.77 10.02 14.56
N LYS A 46 5.72 10.38 15.44
CA LYS A 46 5.58 10.20 16.89
C LYS A 46 4.28 10.80 17.44
N LYS A 47 3.97 12.01 17.02
CA LYS A 47 2.73 12.70 17.48
C LYS A 47 1.46 11.96 17.04
N LEU A 48 1.47 11.36 15.83
CA LEU A 48 0.32 10.63 15.30
C LEU A 48 0.17 9.25 15.95
N MET A 49 1.29 8.57 16.21
CA MET A 49 1.31 7.26 16.88
C MET A 49 0.90 7.37 18.36
N GLY A 50 1.05 8.56 18.97
CA GLY A 50 0.73 8.80 20.35
C GLY A 50 1.57 7.95 21.30
N ASP A 51 0.93 7.54 22.40
CA ASP A 51 1.57 6.70 23.42
C ASP A 51 1.16 5.21 23.28
N ASP A 52 0.80 4.76 22.06
CA ASP A 52 0.54 3.33 21.84
C ASP A 52 1.79 2.51 22.14
N PRO A 53 1.78 1.66 23.19
CA PRO A 53 2.98 0.95 23.62
C PRO A 53 3.51 -0.02 22.53
N ALA A 54 2.63 -0.58 21.69
CA ALA A 54 3.03 -1.50 20.63
C ALA A 54 3.73 -0.74 19.49
N ALA A 55 3.21 0.43 19.10
CA ALA A 55 3.85 1.30 18.12
C ALA A 55 5.19 1.83 18.65
N MET A 56 5.22 2.30 19.89
CA MET A 56 6.44 2.81 20.53
C MET A 56 7.53 1.75 20.59
N ALA A 57 7.19 0.51 20.94
CA ALA A 57 8.17 -0.59 21.01
C ALA A 57 8.76 -0.98 19.65
N ILE A 58 8.08 -0.67 18.54
CA ILE A 58 8.53 -1.01 17.18
C ILE A 58 9.33 0.13 16.57
N PHE A 59 8.83 1.37 16.67
CA PHE A 59 9.31 2.51 15.87
C PHE A 59 10.22 3.48 16.65
N PHE A 60 10.36 3.29 17.97
CA PHE A 60 11.17 4.14 18.80
C PHE A 60 12.17 3.33 19.63
N ARG A 61 13.18 4.01 20.17
CA ARG A 61 14.12 3.41 21.12
C ARG A 61 13.43 3.11 22.46
N PRO A 62 13.98 2.24 23.30
CA PRO A 62 13.38 1.89 24.60
C PRO A 62 13.13 3.05 25.54
N ASP A 63 13.89 4.14 25.40
CA ASP A 63 13.70 5.40 26.15
C ASP A 63 12.65 6.33 25.54
N GLY A 64 11.99 5.91 24.45
CA GLY A 64 10.99 6.69 23.72
C GLY A 64 11.58 7.77 22.81
N SER A 65 12.91 7.85 22.67
CA SER A 65 13.54 8.73 21.68
C SER A 65 13.39 8.16 20.26
N PRO A 66 13.40 9.03 19.23
CA PRO A 66 13.40 8.58 17.84
C PRO A 66 14.62 7.72 17.50
N MET A 67 14.41 6.70 16.68
CA MET A 67 15.50 5.97 16.07
C MET A 67 16.33 6.89 15.18
N GLN A 68 17.62 6.62 15.09
CA GLN A 68 18.57 7.41 14.30
C GLN A 68 18.99 6.66 13.04
N PRO A 69 19.50 7.35 12.03
CA PRO A 69 20.15 6.70 10.88
C PRO A 69 21.17 5.66 11.32
N GLY A 70 21.12 4.48 10.70
CA GLY A 70 21.97 3.35 11.05
C GLY A 70 21.46 2.48 12.20
N ASP A 71 20.47 2.89 12.98
CA ASP A 71 19.81 2.04 13.97
C ASP A 71 19.16 0.83 13.28
N MET A 72 19.26 -0.32 13.90
CA MET A 72 18.76 -1.58 13.33
C MET A 72 17.25 -1.72 13.55
N PHE A 73 16.46 -1.47 12.51
CA PHE A 73 15.02 -1.62 12.54
C PHE A 73 14.60 -3.09 12.33
N ARG A 74 14.02 -3.70 13.37
CA ARG A 74 13.59 -5.10 13.37
C ARG A 74 12.09 -5.20 13.64
N GLN A 75 11.44 -6.07 12.85
CA GLN A 75 10.01 -6.38 13.00
C GLN A 75 9.81 -7.88 13.13
N THR A 76 10.18 -8.43 14.29
CA THR A 76 10.13 -9.88 14.55
C THR A 76 8.73 -10.47 14.42
N ASP A 77 7.69 -9.74 14.85
CA ASP A 77 6.29 -10.17 14.74
C ASP A 77 5.81 -10.14 13.28
N LEU A 78 6.25 -9.15 12.48
CA LEU A 78 6.03 -9.17 11.04
C LEU A 78 6.71 -10.37 10.40
N GLY A 79 7.96 -10.67 10.78
CA GLY A 79 8.69 -11.84 10.31
C GLY A 79 7.99 -13.15 10.65
N TRP A 80 7.37 -13.24 11.84
CA TRP A 80 6.55 -14.39 12.22
C TRP A 80 5.26 -14.47 11.37
N THR A 81 4.55 -13.36 11.19
CA THR A 81 3.35 -13.27 10.36
C THR A 81 3.63 -13.69 8.92
N LEU A 82 4.69 -13.15 8.32
CA LEU A 82 5.13 -13.51 6.97
C LEU A 82 5.49 -15.00 6.87
N THR A 83 6.05 -15.58 7.95
CA THR A 83 6.34 -17.02 8.00
C THR A 83 5.06 -17.86 7.98
N GLN A 84 3.98 -17.44 8.66
CA GLN A 84 2.68 -18.13 8.58
C GLN A 84 2.09 -18.04 7.16
N ILE A 85 2.16 -16.86 6.55
CA ILE A 85 1.69 -16.62 5.18
C ILE A 85 2.49 -17.46 4.17
N ALA A 86 3.80 -17.53 4.32
CA ALA A 86 4.66 -18.35 3.44
C ALA A 86 4.34 -19.84 3.50
N LYS A 87 4.01 -20.36 4.70
CA LYS A 87 3.72 -21.77 4.93
C LYS A 87 2.30 -22.18 4.54
N LYS A 88 1.31 -21.31 4.75
CA LYS A 88 -0.12 -21.65 4.65
C LYS A 88 -0.89 -20.82 3.60
N GLY A 89 -0.18 -20.00 2.84
CA GLY A 89 -0.85 -19.07 1.91
C GLY A 89 -1.79 -18.12 2.67
N PRO A 90 -2.96 -17.78 2.08
CA PRO A 90 -3.93 -16.90 2.71
C PRO A 90 -4.43 -17.36 4.07
N ASP A 91 -4.57 -18.66 4.29
CA ASP A 91 -5.02 -19.19 5.57
C ASP A 91 -4.03 -18.87 6.71
N GLY A 92 -2.74 -18.64 6.39
CA GLY A 92 -1.75 -18.19 7.35
C GLY A 92 -1.99 -16.75 7.87
N PHE A 93 -2.83 -15.96 7.20
CA PHE A 93 -3.21 -14.62 7.61
C PHE A 93 -4.66 -14.52 8.08
N TYR A 94 -5.59 -15.03 7.26
CA TYR A 94 -7.03 -14.84 7.48
C TYR A 94 -7.64 -15.84 8.46
N LYS A 95 -6.88 -16.87 8.88
CA LYS A 95 -7.29 -17.89 9.85
C LYS A 95 -6.19 -18.16 10.87
N GLY A 96 -6.56 -18.82 11.96
CA GLY A 96 -5.62 -19.30 12.97
C GLY A 96 -4.89 -18.18 13.72
N PRO A 97 -3.60 -18.39 14.11
CA PRO A 97 -2.94 -17.54 15.10
C PRO A 97 -2.81 -16.06 14.70
N VAL A 98 -2.59 -15.75 13.41
CA VAL A 98 -2.51 -14.36 12.95
C VAL A 98 -3.87 -13.70 13.05
N ALA A 99 -4.93 -14.34 12.52
CA ALA A 99 -6.29 -13.82 12.62
C ALA A 99 -6.73 -13.61 14.08
N ASN A 100 -6.37 -14.56 14.97
CA ASN A 100 -6.67 -14.45 16.40
C ASN A 100 -6.03 -13.20 17.03
N ARG A 101 -4.76 -12.91 16.71
CA ARG A 101 -4.07 -11.71 17.20
C ARG A 101 -4.70 -10.42 16.65
N ILE A 102 -5.08 -10.41 15.35
CA ILE A 102 -5.76 -9.26 14.74
C ILE A 102 -7.06 -8.97 15.46
N VAL A 103 -7.92 -9.98 15.64
CA VAL A 103 -9.23 -9.81 16.28
C VAL A 103 -9.08 -9.44 17.76
N ALA A 104 -8.10 -10.00 18.47
CA ALA A 104 -7.81 -9.62 19.85
C ALA A 104 -7.38 -8.16 19.97
N GLY A 105 -6.48 -7.69 19.10
CA GLY A 105 -6.05 -6.29 19.04
C GLY A 105 -7.19 -5.36 18.67
N MET A 106 -8.03 -5.72 17.69
CA MET A 106 -9.24 -4.97 17.34
C MET A 106 -10.17 -4.81 18.54
N LYS A 107 -10.45 -5.91 19.24
CA LYS A 107 -11.31 -5.89 20.44
C LYS A 107 -10.74 -5.02 21.55
N ALA A 108 -9.44 -5.08 21.80
CA ALA A 108 -8.79 -4.28 22.83
C ALA A 108 -8.79 -2.78 22.50
N GLY A 109 -8.67 -2.42 21.21
CA GLY A 109 -8.70 -1.02 20.75
C GLY A 109 -10.07 -0.50 20.36
N GLY A 110 -11.17 -1.22 20.63
CA GLY A 110 -12.54 -0.80 20.25
C GLY A 110 -12.84 -0.90 18.76
N GLY A 111 -12.02 -1.62 17.99
CA GLY A 111 -12.22 -1.85 16.56
C GLY A 111 -13.29 -2.93 16.30
N ILE A 112 -13.77 -3.03 15.06
CA ILE A 112 -14.94 -3.82 14.67
C ILE A 112 -14.62 -5.07 13.84
N ILE A 113 -13.36 -5.31 13.45
CA ILE A 113 -12.99 -6.47 12.64
C ILE A 113 -13.15 -7.77 13.44
N THR A 114 -13.89 -8.72 12.88
CA THR A 114 -14.17 -10.03 13.47
C THR A 114 -13.44 -11.16 12.73
N HIS A 115 -13.44 -12.37 13.31
CA HIS A 115 -12.96 -13.57 12.61
C HIS A 115 -13.78 -13.86 11.35
N GLN A 116 -15.08 -13.53 11.36
CA GLN A 116 -15.96 -13.75 10.23
C GLN A 116 -15.59 -12.84 9.05
N ASP A 117 -15.27 -11.57 9.34
CA ASP A 117 -14.81 -10.62 8.31
C ASP A 117 -13.51 -11.10 7.64
N LEU A 118 -12.57 -11.56 8.44
CA LEU A 118 -11.32 -12.13 7.93
C LEU A 118 -11.56 -13.39 7.10
N ALA A 119 -12.37 -14.31 7.60
CA ALA A 119 -12.67 -15.58 6.91
C ALA A 119 -13.46 -15.38 5.61
N ASN A 120 -14.32 -14.37 5.55
CA ASN A 120 -15.14 -14.05 4.39
C ASN A 120 -14.46 -13.16 3.37
N TYR A 121 -13.32 -12.56 3.71
CA TYR A 121 -12.62 -11.65 2.77
C TYR A 121 -12.30 -12.36 1.45
N ARG A 122 -12.70 -11.74 0.35
CA ARG A 122 -12.39 -12.19 -1.02
C ARG A 122 -11.86 -11.02 -1.84
N PRO A 123 -10.84 -11.23 -2.67
CA PRO A 123 -10.39 -10.19 -3.59
C PRO A 123 -11.40 -10.04 -4.73
N ILE A 124 -11.63 -8.80 -5.13
CA ILE A 124 -12.42 -8.50 -6.32
C ILE A 124 -11.48 -8.49 -7.52
N VAL A 125 -11.85 -9.23 -8.55
CA VAL A 125 -11.11 -9.28 -9.83
C VAL A 125 -11.97 -8.59 -10.87
N THR A 126 -11.46 -7.49 -11.41
CA THR A 126 -12.16 -6.67 -12.40
C THR A 126 -11.32 -6.49 -13.65
N ALA A 127 -11.96 -6.14 -14.76
CA ALA A 127 -11.26 -5.70 -15.96
C ALA A 127 -10.62 -4.32 -15.72
N PRO A 128 -9.47 -4.03 -16.33
CA PRO A 128 -8.89 -2.70 -16.30
C PRO A 128 -9.75 -1.72 -17.11
N ILE A 129 -9.64 -0.43 -16.77
CA ILE A 129 -10.12 0.65 -17.64
C ILE A 129 -9.06 0.90 -18.70
N TRP A 130 -9.49 1.11 -19.92
CA TRP A 130 -8.60 1.37 -21.03
C TRP A 130 -8.76 2.80 -21.54
N SER A 131 -7.65 3.46 -21.80
CA SER A 131 -7.56 4.72 -22.53
C SER A 131 -6.34 4.68 -23.45
N SER A 132 -6.12 5.73 -24.20
CA SER A 132 -4.92 5.93 -25.02
C SER A 132 -4.24 7.22 -24.62
N TYR A 133 -2.94 7.29 -24.84
CA TYR A 133 -2.17 8.52 -24.73
C TYR A 133 -1.04 8.49 -25.75
N ARG A 134 -1.06 9.45 -26.67
CA ARG A 134 -0.06 9.59 -27.74
C ARG A 134 0.17 8.30 -28.52
N GLY A 135 -0.93 7.64 -28.91
CA GLY A 135 -0.92 6.40 -29.67
C GLY A 135 -0.60 5.14 -28.86
N ASN A 136 -0.33 5.26 -27.56
CA ASN A 136 -0.12 4.10 -26.68
C ASN A 136 -1.42 3.74 -25.97
N ARG A 137 -1.79 2.46 -26.02
CA ARG A 137 -2.91 1.93 -25.22
C ARG A 137 -2.47 1.70 -23.78
N ILE A 138 -3.19 2.24 -22.83
CA ILE A 138 -2.84 2.17 -21.41
C ILE A 138 -3.97 1.52 -20.61
N ALA A 139 -3.60 0.56 -19.77
CA ALA A 139 -4.49 -0.08 -18.80
C ALA A 139 -4.40 0.62 -17.45
N TYR A 140 -5.54 1.04 -16.91
CA TYR A 140 -5.61 1.69 -15.61
C TYR A 140 -6.37 0.85 -14.60
N MET A 141 -6.03 1.01 -13.33
CA MET A 141 -6.80 0.43 -12.25
C MET A 141 -8.22 1.05 -12.20
N PRO A 142 -9.27 0.22 -12.05
CA PRO A 142 -10.63 0.73 -11.92
C PRO A 142 -10.85 1.49 -10.60
N PRO A 143 -11.99 2.18 -10.43
CA PRO A 143 -12.38 2.77 -9.14
C PRO A 143 -12.33 1.70 -8.04
N THR A 144 -11.92 2.08 -7.00
CA THR A 144 -11.41 2.74 -5.89
C THR A 144 -9.95 3.23 -5.99
N ALA A 145 -9.19 2.79 -6.98
CA ALA A 145 -7.85 3.32 -7.27
C ALA A 145 -7.94 4.59 -8.14
N SER A 146 -6.80 5.26 -8.31
CA SER A 146 -6.73 6.55 -9.01
C SER A 146 -6.64 6.41 -10.54
N GLY A 147 -6.92 5.25 -11.12
CA GLY A 147 -6.75 5.01 -12.55
C GLY A 147 -7.58 5.93 -13.43
N VAL A 148 -8.83 6.22 -13.04
CA VAL A 148 -9.70 7.17 -13.77
C VAL A 148 -9.09 8.57 -13.75
N THR A 149 -8.64 9.03 -12.58
CA THR A 149 -8.01 10.35 -12.41
C THR A 149 -6.75 10.49 -13.28
N VAL A 150 -5.93 9.45 -13.33
CA VAL A 150 -4.72 9.45 -14.19
C VAL A 150 -5.11 9.44 -15.67
N ALA A 151 -6.09 8.63 -16.08
CA ALA A 151 -6.58 8.57 -17.45
C ALA A 151 -7.12 9.94 -17.90
N GLU A 152 -7.90 10.61 -17.06
CA GLU A 152 -8.45 11.94 -17.34
C GLU A 152 -7.35 12.98 -17.46
N ALA A 153 -6.42 13.05 -16.50
CA ALA A 153 -5.29 13.96 -16.60
C ALA A 153 -4.48 13.73 -17.89
N MET A 154 -4.25 12.48 -18.27
CA MET A 154 -3.55 12.13 -19.51
C MET A 154 -4.34 12.57 -20.77
N ASN A 155 -5.67 12.38 -20.78
CA ASN A 155 -6.51 12.80 -21.89
C ASN A 155 -6.53 14.33 -22.04
N ILE A 156 -6.52 15.08 -20.94
CA ILE A 156 -6.39 16.54 -20.97
C ILE A 156 -5.02 16.92 -21.53
N LEU A 157 -3.94 16.34 -21.02
CA LEU A 157 -2.57 16.62 -21.45
C LEU A 157 -2.30 16.24 -22.91
N GLU A 158 -3.07 15.33 -23.49
CA GLU A 158 -2.94 14.96 -24.91
C GLU A 158 -3.25 16.12 -25.85
N GLN A 159 -4.06 17.07 -25.41
CA GLN A 159 -4.43 18.27 -26.17
C GLN A 159 -3.32 19.33 -26.23
N PHE A 160 -2.25 19.17 -25.45
CA PHE A 160 -1.18 20.15 -25.34
C PHE A 160 0.13 19.63 -25.93
N PRO A 161 0.97 20.48 -26.52
CA PRO A 161 2.26 20.10 -27.13
C PRO A 161 3.36 19.94 -26.07
N ILE A 162 3.14 19.10 -25.04
CA ILE A 162 4.04 18.91 -23.88
C ILE A 162 5.48 18.64 -24.30
N LYS A 163 5.71 17.92 -25.42
CA LYS A 163 7.06 17.64 -25.92
C LYS A 163 7.82 18.88 -26.39
N GLN A 164 7.09 19.93 -26.77
CA GLN A 164 7.67 21.20 -27.25
C GLN A 164 7.89 22.19 -26.10
N MET A 165 7.25 21.98 -24.96
CA MET A 165 7.46 22.79 -23.76
C MET A 165 8.81 22.44 -23.14
N GLN A 166 9.57 23.45 -22.73
CA GLN A 166 10.79 23.21 -21.96
C GLN A 166 10.42 22.57 -20.62
N TRP A 167 11.08 21.46 -20.28
CA TRP A 167 10.86 20.77 -19.00
C TRP A 167 11.10 21.72 -17.81
N GLY A 168 10.13 21.79 -16.90
CA GLY A 168 10.19 22.65 -15.73
C GLY A 168 9.93 24.14 -16.01
N SER A 169 9.59 24.53 -17.24
CA SER A 169 9.14 25.91 -17.53
C SER A 169 7.81 26.22 -16.84
N ALA A 170 7.51 27.50 -16.65
CA ALA A 170 6.23 27.94 -16.09
C ALA A 170 5.04 27.38 -16.87
N GLU A 171 5.10 27.38 -18.21
CA GLU A 171 4.07 26.81 -19.08
C GLU A 171 3.91 25.29 -18.86
N ASN A 172 5.00 24.55 -18.78
CA ASN A 172 4.98 23.10 -18.54
C ASN A 172 4.35 22.79 -17.18
N ILE A 173 4.82 23.45 -16.11
CA ILE A 173 4.34 23.24 -14.75
C ILE A 173 2.85 23.64 -14.65
N HIS A 174 2.47 24.79 -15.22
CA HIS A 174 1.08 25.26 -15.20
C HIS A 174 0.14 24.29 -15.91
N THR A 175 0.50 23.82 -17.10
CA THR A 175 -0.32 22.87 -17.86
C THR A 175 -0.51 21.55 -17.11
N LEU A 176 0.55 21.01 -16.50
CA LEU A 176 0.48 19.80 -15.68
C LEU A 176 -0.40 20.01 -14.43
N ALA A 177 -0.22 21.15 -13.73
CA ALA A 177 -0.98 21.45 -12.53
C ALA A 177 -2.47 21.61 -12.81
N GLU A 178 -2.85 22.31 -13.89
CA GLU A 178 -4.26 22.46 -14.26
C GLU A 178 -4.90 21.14 -14.67
N ALA A 179 -4.22 20.31 -15.45
CA ALA A 179 -4.74 18.99 -15.81
C ALA A 179 -4.97 18.10 -14.58
N VAL A 180 -4.01 18.07 -13.65
CA VAL A 180 -4.14 17.30 -12.39
C VAL A 180 -5.22 17.88 -11.49
N LYS A 181 -5.37 19.20 -11.43
CA LYS A 181 -6.39 19.90 -10.64
C LYS A 181 -7.79 19.53 -11.11
N ILE A 182 -8.05 19.55 -12.43
CA ILE A 182 -9.34 19.14 -13.00
C ILE A 182 -9.64 17.70 -12.68
N ALA A 183 -8.73 16.78 -13.01
CA ALA A 183 -8.89 15.34 -12.76
C ALA A 183 -9.07 15.02 -11.26
N SER A 184 -8.41 15.77 -10.38
CA SER A 184 -8.56 15.60 -8.92
C SER A 184 -9.89 16.13 -8.41
N SER A 185 -10.45 17.18 -9.05
CA SER A 185 -11.79 17.69 -8.73
C SER A 185 -12.85 16.62 -9.06
N ASP A 186 -12.76 16.03 -10.25
CA ASP A 186 -13.74 15.09 -10.76
C ASP A 186 -13.66 13.72 -10.04
N ARG A 187 -12.51 13.39 -9.48
CA ARG A 187 -12.34 12.20 -8.63
C ARG A 187 -13.37 12.10 -7.51
N ARG A 188 -13.86 13.23 -6.98
CA ARG A 188 -14.88 13.26 -5.92
C ARG A 188 -16.19 12.61 -6.34
N PHE A 189 -16.49 12.59 -7.64
CA PHE A 189 -17.72 12.03 -8.20
C PHE A 189 -17.56 10.56 -8.62
N VAL A 190 -16.33 10.09 -8.76
CA VAL A 190 -16.02 8.74 -9.28
C VAL A 190 -15.57 7.78 -8.17
N GLY A 191 -15.20 8.29 -7.01
CA GLY A 191 -14.65 7.49 -5.90
C GLY A 191 -15.74 6.80 -5.08
N GLY A 192 -15.60 5.50 -4.90
CA GLY A 192 -16.43 4.65 -4.04
C GLY A 192 -16.34 3.19 -4.45
N ALA A 193 -16.35 2.28 -3.48
CA ALA A 193 -16.47 0.86 -3.78
C ALA A 193 -17.84 0.60 -4.41
N PRO A 194 -17.94 -0.29 -5.42
CA PRO A 194 -19.23 -0.61 -6.08
C PRO A 194 -20.33 -1.06 -5.10
N ASP A 195 -19.94 -1.66 -3.99
CA ASP A 195 -20.85 -2.22 -2.99
C ASP A 195 -21.44 -1.15 -2.02
N TRP A 196 -21.05 0.12 -2.16
CA TRP A 196 -21.51 1.25 -1.31
C TRP A 196 -22.49 2.18 -2.04
N ARG A 197 -23.04 1.74 -3.19
CA ARG A 197 -24.03 2.49 -3.99
C ARG A 197 -25.42 1.93 -3.84
#